data_bd523e858ebad36bbced694037fd80e6
#
_entry.id   bd523e858ebad36bbced694037fd80e6
#
_cell.length_a   1.000
_cell.length_b   1.000
_cell.length_c   1.000
_cell.angle_alpha   90.00
_cell.angle_beta   90.00
_cell.angle_gamma   90.00
#
_symmetry.space_group_name_H-M   'P 1'
#
loop_
_entity.id
_entity.type
_entity.pdbx_description
1 polymer ?
#
loop_
_entity_poly.entity_id
_entity_poly.type
_entity_poly.pdbx_seq_one_letter_code
_entity_poly.pdbx_strand_id
1 'polypeptide(L)'
;EDTALLAAMLSERDAMRVTGAMATDLEIRFQSLKRFVESGEVPSGADRRALEAIARVFKHLRHSGSMGQSVASALLFAYPDRVCMNRGPGASEPGSFLMRNGRGINTEKSDWLAESEFIVAVDLSGAEKSAKLRLGLSLSREQVLAHFADEIEMRHEVREANGKARSFEQKCLGAIVLSEKETALPEGFSEKLVLQKIRDNGIENLVGDEARSLLARISLMRSLGADIPESSVETLNAAIDEWLAPFVSGARSLADVTDTKIAEALKSRMSYPQLKLLDDNLPEKLTVPSGSAHRIRYEDGKAIVAVRIQEVFGLKDHPMLAGKKLPITFELLSPGRQPIAITKNLPELWKSTYSEIRKEMRGQYPKHFWPEDPLSMQGTTGTKKAFDRKKP
;
A
#
# COMPACT_ATOMS: atom_id res chain seq x y z
N GLU A 1 20.68 -52.65 0.16
CA GLU A 1 21.32 -52.87 1.46
C GLU A 1 21.24 -51.60 2.35
N ASP A 2 21.62 -50.43 1.85
CA ASP A 2 21.63 -49.20 2.62
C ASP A 2 20.24 -48.82 3.19
N THR A 3 19.17 -49.04 2.43
CA THR A 3 17.78 -48.78 2.89
C THR A 3 17.39 -49.72 4.07
N ALA A 4 17.79 -51.01 4.01
CA ALA A 4 17.55 -51.97 5.09
C ALA A 4 18.36 -51.61 6.36
N LEU A 5 19.61 -51.15 6.18
CA LEU A 5 20.46 -50.70 7.29
C LEU A 5 19.91 -49.44 7.93
N LEU A 6 19.43 -48.45 7.11
CA LEU A 6 18.76 -47.26 7.58
C LEU A 6 17.51 -47.57 8.39
N ALA A 7 16.64 -48.49 7.86
CA ALA A 7 15.44 -48.92 8.56
C ALA A 7 15.76 -49.59 9.91
N ALA A 8 16.78 -50.43 9.95
CA ALA A 8 17.26 -51.03 11.20
C ALA A 8 17.77 -49.99 12.20
N MET A 9 18.52 -49.01 11.72
CA MET A 9 19.02 -47.91 12.54
C MET A 9 17.88 -47.07 13.16
N LEU A 10 16.85 -46.79 12.40
CA LEU A 10 15.72 -45.93 12.84
C LEU A 10 14.69 -46.69 13.70
N SER A 11 14.71 -48.03 13.69
CA SER A 11 13.81 -48.87 14.50
C SER A 11 14.34 -49.14 15.94
N GLU A 12 15.60 -48.87 16.17
CA GLU A 12 16.27 -49.14 17.45
C GLU A 12 16.73 -47.82 18.12
N ARG A 13 17.15 -47.94 19.39
CA ARG A 13 17.74 -46.79 20.12
C ARG A 13 19.02 -46.36 19.43
N ASP A 14 19.25 -45.00 19.36
CA ASP A 14 20.51 -44.44 18.87
C ASP A 14 21.71 -45.04 19.63
N ALA A 15 22.54 -45.73 18.88
CA ALA A 15 23.75 -46.41 19.43
C ALA A 15 24.93 -45.45 19.60
N MET A 16 24.83 -44.23 19.11
CA MET A 16 25.97 -43.28 19.06
C MET A 16 25.74 -42.01 19.84
N ARG A 17 26.72 -41.60 20.64
CA ARG A 17 26.74 -40.30 21.29
C ARG A 17 27.59 -39.34 20.45
N VAL A 18 26.97 -38.77 19.41
CA VAL A 18 27.62 -37.70 18.65
C VAL A 18 27.36 -36.36 19.34
N THR A 19 28.41 -35.57 19.54
CA THR A 19 28.36 -34.27 20.23
C THR A 19 29.01 -33.18 19.36
N GLY A 20 28.77 -31.90 19.72
CA GLY A 20 29.33 -30.77 18.98
C GLY A 20 28.59 -30.46 17.67
N ALA A 21 29.31 -29.94 16.71
CA ALA A 21 28.74 -29.43 15.44
C ALA A 21 28.03 -30.50 14.58
N MET A 22 28.21 -31.78 14.86
CA MET A 22 27.63 -32.87 14.09
C MET A 22 26.58 -33.67 14.89
N ALA A 23 26.12 -33.11 16.01
CA ALA A 23 25.23 -33.82 16.95
C ALA A 23 23.91 -34.28 16.33
N THR A 24 23.40 -33.62 15.34
CA THR A 24 22.11 -33.93 14.66
C THR A 24 22.28 -34.66 13.34
N ASP A 25 23.50 -34.94 12.89
CA ASP A 25 23.76 -35.52 11.57
C ASP A 25 23.48 -37.03 11.52
N LEU A 26 22.54 -37.43 10.67
CA LEU A 26 22.21 -38.81 10.40
C LEU A 26 23.29 -39.52 9.58
N GLU A 27 23.92 -38.81 8.63
CA GLU A 27 24.90 -39.43 7.71
C GLU A 27 26.09 -39.99 8.48
N ILE A 28 26.60 -39.29 9.47
CA ILE A 28 27.72 -39.75 10.30
C ILE A 28 27.36 -41.02 11.06
N ARG A 29 26.14 -41.08 11.61
CA ARG A 29 25.66 -42.26 12.30
C ARG A 29 25.51 -43.43 11.35
N PHE A 30 24.95 -43.18 10.18
CA PHE A 30 24.77 -44.21 9.15
C PHE A 30 26.09 -44.78 8.66
N GLN A 31 27.06 -43.93 8.35
CA GLN A 31 28.39 -44.37 7.87
C GLN A 31 29.14 -45.12 8.95
N SER A 32 29.03 -44.71 10.20
CA SER A 32 29.64 -45.43 11.32
C SER A 32 29.04 -46.80 11.58
N LEU A 33 27.68 -46.91 11.44
CA LEU A 33 26.99 -48.16 11.54
C LEU A 33 27.32 -49.09 10.37
N LYS A 34 27.45 -48.55 9.16
CA LYS A 34 27.83 -49.32 7.96
C LYS A 34 29.20 -49.94 8.12
N ARG A 35 30.20 -49.20 8.63
CA ARG A 35 31.53 -49.73 8.94
C ARG A 35 31.45 -50.83 10.00
N PHE A 36 30.66 -50.67 11.06
CA PHE A 36 30.51 -51.70 12.08
C PHE A 36 29.95 -52.97 11.50
N VAL A 37 28.93 -52.91 10.60
CA VAL A 37 28.37 -54.10 9.98
C VAL A 37 29.33 -54.77 9.01
N GLU A 38 30.16 -54.02 8.29
CA GLU A 38 31.12 -54.50 7.30
C GLU A 38 32.40 -55.07 7.91
N SER A 39 32.96 -54.41 8.92
CA SER A 39 34.27 -54.72 9.51
C SER A 39 34.27 -55.20 10.96
N GLY A 40 33.12 -55.01 11.66
CA GLY A 40 33.06 -55.25 13.10
C GLY A 40 33.67 -54.18 13.96
N GLU A 41 34.17 -53.07 13.37
CA GLU A 41 34.83 -51.99 14.12
C GLU A 41 33.77 -51.19 14.90
N VAL A 42 33.97 -51.13 16.23
CA VAL A 42 33.06 -50.39 17.12
C VAL A 42 33.49 -48.90 17.14
N PRO A 43 32.62 -47.96 16.70
CA PRO A 43 32.97 -46.53 16.76
C PRO A 43 33.22 -46.06 18.17
N SER A 44 34.13 -45.10 18.33
CA SER A 44 34.43 -44.50 19.62
C SER A 44 33.20 -43.90 20.27
N GLY A 45 32.94 -44.19 21.54
CA GLY A 45 31.77 -43.70 22.29
C GLY A 45 30.41 -44.36 21.93
N ALA A 46 30.39 -45.36 21.05
CA ALA A 46 29.18 -46.09 20.71
C ALA A 46 28.79 -47.14 21.76
N ASP A 47 27.49 -47.37 21.92
CA ASP A 47 26.94 -48.45 22.73
C ASP A 47 26.96 -49.75 21.88
N ARG A 48 27.92 -50.67 22.21
CA ARG A 48 28.10 -51.90 21.48
C ARG A 48 26.86 -52.79 21.48
N ARG A 49 26.08 -52.84 22.59
CA ARG A 49 24.83 -53.63 22.64
C ARG A 49 23.77 -53.09 21.71
N ALA A 50 23.65 -51.77 21.62
CA ALA A 50 22.73 -51.12 20.66
C ALA A 50 23.16 -51.37 19.21
N LEU A 51 24.48 -51.31 18.90
CA LEU A 51 24.99 -51.65 17.55
C LEU A 51 24.67 -53.10 17.17
N GLU A 52 24.88 -54.06 18.11
CA GLU A 52 24.56 -55.48 17.89
C GLU A 52 23.05 -55.72 17.73
N ALA A 53 22.18 -54.96 18.41
CA ALA A 53 20.75 -55.02 18.24
C ALA A 53 20.35 -54.51 16.81
N ILE A 54 20.86 -53.38 16.37
CA ILE A 54 20.63 -52.84 15.01
C ILE A 54 21.13 -53.86 13.95
N ALA A 55 22.32 -54.42 14.13
CA ALA A 55 22.86 -55.42 13.19
C ALA A 55 22.00 -56.68 13.09
N ARG A 56 21.36 -57.13 14.19
CA ARG A 56 20.39 -58.24 14.15
C ARG A 56 19.16 -57.87 13.34
N VAL A 57 18.56 -56.71 13.54
CA VAL A 57 17.42 -56.21 12.76
C VAL A 57 17.80 -56.12 11.28
N PHE A 58 18.96 -55.55 10.97
CA PHE A 58 19.47 -55.45 9.62
C PHE A 58 19.57 -56.83 8.91
N LYS A 59 20.08 -57.85 9.60
CA LYS A 59 20.15 -59.20 9.04
C LYS A 59 18.79 -59.76 8.62
N HIS A 60 17.73 -59.42 9.30
CA HIS A 60 16.36 -59.79 8.90
C HIS A 60 15.85 -58.97 7.70
N LEU A 61 16.11 -57.65 7.70
CA LEU A 61 15.59 -56.77 6.66
C LEU A 61 16.31 -56.88 5.32
N ARG A 62 17.63 -57.21 5.30
CA ARG A 62 18.40 -57.28 4.07
C ARG A 62 17.95 -58.31 3.05
N HIS A 63 17.16 -59.31 3.50
CA HIS A 63 16.63 -60.40 2.62
C HIS A 63 15.27 -60.00 2.00
N SER A 64 14.67 -58.88 2.35
CA SER A 64 13.33 -58.48 1.93
C SER A 64 13.27 -57.75 0.57
N GLY A 65 14.33 -57.81 -0.22
CA GLY A 65 14.44 -57.14 -1.53
C GLY A 65 14.88 -55.69 -1.44
N SER A 66 15.91 -55.34 -2.21
CA SER A 66 16.45 -54.00 -2.24
C SER A 66 16.18 -53.33 -3.60
N MET A 67 15.40 -52.27 -3.58
CA MET A 67 15.55 -51.27 -4.62
C MET A 67 16.77 -50.43 -4.23
N GLY A 68 17.73 -50.26 -5.13
CA GLY A 68 19.00 -49.54 -4.92
C GLY A 68 18.81 -48.03 -4.74
N GLN A 69 18.02 -47.63 -3.75
CA GLN A 69 17.77 -46.21 -3.43
C GLN A 69 18.83 -45.68 -2.48
N SER A 70 19.21 -44.44 -2.67
CA SER A 70 20.09 -43.73 -1.70
C SER A 70 19.38 -43.51 -0.36
N VAL A 71 20.16 -43.33 0.71
CA VAL A 71 19.64 -42.99 2.05
C VAL A 71 18.71 -41.77 1.98
N ALA A 72 19.12 -40.72 1.24
CA ALA A 72 18.30 -39.55 1.04
C ALA A 72 16.94 -39.85 0.39
N SER A 73 16.93 -40.63 -0.70
CA SER A 73 15.69 -41.05 -1.38
C SER A 73 14.77 -41.83 -0.47
N ALA A 74 15.31 -42.77 0.32
CA ALA A 74 14.54 -43.57 1.27
C ALA A 74 13.88 -42.70 2.36
N LEU A 75 14.61 -41.68 2.86
CA LEU A 75 14.08 -40.73 3.86
C LEU A 75 13.01 -39.82 3.28
N LEU A 76 13.15 -39.37 2.02
CA LEU A 76 12.14 -38.56 1.35
C LEU A 76 10.82 -39.31 1.18
N PHE A 77 10.87 -40.63 0.90
CA PHE A 77 9.68 -41.49 0.87
C PHE A 77 9.08 -41.71 2.26
N ALA A 78 9.93 -41.91 3.28
CA ALA A 78 9.46 -42.21 4.64
C ALA A 78 8.91 -40.99 5.38
N TYR A 79 9.45 -39.79 5.08
CA TYR A 79 9.15 -38.54 5.77
C TYR A 79 8.85 -37.37 4.81
N PRO A 80 7.93 -37.49 3.86
CA PRO A 80 7.67 -36.49 2.83
C PRO A 80 7.26 -35.15 3.43
N ASP A 81 6.54 -35.12 4.56
CA ASP A 81 6.08 -33.90 5.23
C ASP A 81 7.15 -33.22 6.07
N ARG A 82 8.29 -33.91 6.28
CA ARG A 82 9.39 -33.41 7.12
C ARG A 82 10.57 -32.86 6.33
N VAL A 83 10.39 -32.64 5.05
CA VAL A 83 11.35 -31.88 4.24
C VAL A 83 11.29 -30.42 4.68
N CYS A 84 12.44 -29.82 4.90
CA CYS A 84 12.58 -28.50 5.44
C CYS A 84 13.53 -27.67 4.57
N MET A 85 13.20 -26.40 4.39
CA MET A 85 14.06 -25.43 3.71
C MET A 85 14.56 -24.40 4.74
N ASN A 86 15.84 -24.08 4.64
CA ASN A 86 16.46 -23.02 5.44
C ASN A 86 15.80 -21.67 5.12
N ARG A 87 15.45 -20.91 6.16
CA ARG A 87 14.85 -19.58 6.01
C ARG A 87 15.85 -18.50 5.58
N GLY A 88 17.13 -18.85 5.50
CA GLY A 88 18.19 -17.96 5.03
C GLY A 88 18.65 -16.91 6.03
N PRO A 89 19.56 -16.02 5.61
CA PRO A 89 20.20 -15.01 6.48
C PRO A 89 19.23 -13.97 7.09
N GLY A 90 18.02 -13.87 6.55
CA GLY A 90 16.97 -12.97 7.04
C GLY A 90 16.07 -13.59 8.12
N ALA A 91 16.28 -14.86 8.48
CA ALA A 91 15.56 -15.50 9.56
C ALA A 91 15.99 -14.91 10.91
N SER A 92 15.05 -14.84 11.86
CA SER A 92 15.29 -14.33 13.22
C SER A 92 16.37 -15.10 13.97
N GLU A 93 16.64 -16.35 13.55
CA GLU A 93 17.66 -17.22 14.12
C GLU A 93 18.36 -18.04 13.03
N PRO A 94 19.73 -18.08 13.00
CA PRO A 94 20.47 -19.01 12.16
C PRO A 94 20.11 -20.47 12.49
N GLY A 95 20.02 -21.31 11.46
CA GLY A 95 19.57 -22.69 11.62
C GLY A 95 18.07 -22.85 11.76
N SER A 96 17.30 -21.82 11.38
CA SER A 96 15.85 -21.85 11.32
C SER A 96 15.38 -22.38 9.98
N PHE A 97 14.52 -23.40 10.01
CA PHE A 97 13.96 -24.05 8.83
C PHE A 97 12.43 -23.99 8.83
N LEU A 98 11.85 -24.00 7.64
CA LEU A 98 10.43 -24.17 7.39
C LEU A 98 10.19 -25.56 6.84
N MET A 99 9.36 -26.34 7.52
CA MET A 99 8.90 -27.64 7.03
C MET A 99 7.86 -27.47 5.92
N ARG A 100 7.75 -28.44 5.06
CA ARG A 100 6.73 -28.52 4.01
C ARG A 100 5.29 -28.32 4.51
N ASN A 101 4.99 -28.78 5.71
CA ASN A 101 3.67 -28.60 6.35
C ASN A 101 3.48 -27.24 7.04
N GLY A 102 4.43 -26.31 6.92
CA GLY A 102 4.37 -24.96 7.50
C GLY A 102 4.94 -24.84 8.91
N ARG A 103 5.34 -25.94 9.56
CA ARG A 103 5.93 -25.90 10.90
C ARG A 103 7.37 -25.38 10.86
N GLY A 104 7.72 -24.51 11.81
CA GLY A 104 9.11 -24.06 12.01
C GLY A 104 9.91 -25.07 12.84
N ILE A 105 11.16 -25.31 12.48
CA ILE A 105 12.11 -26.06 13.28
C ILE A 105 13.43 -25.31 13.37
N ASN A 106 14.18 -25.55 14.44
CA ASN A 106 15.48 -24.92 14.66
C ASN A 106 16.54 -25.98 14.98
N THR A 107 17.77 -25.72 14.55
CA THR A 107 18.96 -26.43 15.01
C THR A 107 19.90 -25.46 15.73
N GLU A 108 20.94 -25.98 16.43
CA GLU A 108 21.93 -25.11 17.03
C GLU A 108 22.78 -24.42 15.96
N LYS A 109 23.16 -23.16 16.21
CA LYS A 109 23.99 -22.38 15.26
C LYS A 109 25.31 -23.05 14.93
N SER A 110 25.85 -23.79 15.87
CA SER A 110 27.13 -24.51 15.73
C SER A 110 26.97 -25.84 15.00
N ASP A 111 25.74 -26.28 14.74
CA ASP A 111 25.45 -27.50 13.98
C ASP A 111 25.66 -27.27 12.49
N TRP A 112 26.43 -28.15 11.82
CA TRP A 112 26.73 -27.96 10.41
C TRP A 112 25.50 -28.02 9.51
N LEU A 113 24.43 -28.73 9.92
CA LEU A 113 23.15 -28.73 9.22
C LEU A 113 22.49 -27.34 9.19
N ALA A 114 22.88 -26.41 10.08
CA ALA A 114 22.37 -25.05 10.10
C ALA A 114 22.65 -24.28 8.80
N GLU A 115 23.69 -24.66 8.05
CA GLU A 115 24.07 -24.05 6.78
C GLU A 115 23.47 -24.77 5.56
N SER A 116 22.84 -25.95 5.75
CA SER A 116 22.23 -26.69 4.66
C SER A 116 21.02 -25.95 4.10
N GLU A 117 20.87 -25.93 2.77
CA GLU A 117 19.70 -25.35 2.11
C GLU A 117 18.43 -26.15 2.40
N PHE A 118 18.52 -27.47 2.29
CA PHE A 118 17.46 -28.41 2.61
C PHE A 118 17.92 -29.49 3.57
N ILE A 119 17.02 -29.93 4.42
CA ILE A 119 17.18 -31.09 5.29
C ILE A 119 15.90 -31.91 5.32
N VAL A 120 16.01 -33.20 5.59
CA VAL A 120 14.89 -34.01 6.07
C VAL A 120 15.02 -34.19 7.58
N ALA A 121 13.99 -33.82 8.33
CA ALA A 121 13.98 -33.90 9.79
C ALA A 121 13.42 -35.29 10.23
N VAL A 122 14.29 -36.17 10.67
CA VAL A 122 13.95 -37.52 11.06
C VAL A 122 13.41 -37.59 12.48
N ASP A 123 14.12 -36.95 13.43
CA ASP A 123 13.69 -36.85 14.82
C ASP A 123 13.66 -35.40 15.30
N LEU A 124 12.58 -35.08 16.00
CA LEU A 124 12.28 -33.72 16.49
C LEU A 124 11.90 -33.76 17.97
N SER A 125 12.26 -32.74 18.72
CA SER A 125 11.83 -32.53 20.10
C SER A 125 11.16 -31.17 20.28
N GLY A 126 10.23 -31.02 21.23
CA GLY A 126 9.57 -29.78 21.59
C GLY A 126 8.15 -29.63 21.08
N ALA A 127 7.51 -28.49 21.44
CA ALA A 127 6.10 -28.22 21.20
C ALA A 127 5.80 -27.83 19.73
N GLU A 128 4.51 -27.82 19.35
CA GLU A 128 4.06 -27.58 17.97
C GLU A 128 4.58 -26.32 17.28
N LYS A 129 4.83 -25.23 18.01
CA LYS A 129 5.21 -23.96 17.41
C LYS A 129 6.73 -23.79 17.20
N SER A 130 7.57 -24.54 17.89
CA SER A 130 9.03 -24.46 17.77
C SER A 130 9.63 -25.80 18.16
N ALA A 131 9.92 -26.64 17.16
CA ALA A 131 10.59 -27.91 17.38
C ALA A 131 12.11 -27.75 17.22
N LYS A 132 12.88 -28.50 17.99
CA LYS A 132 14.33 -28.61 17.86
C LYS A 132 14.67 -29.87 17.08
N LEU A 133 15.55 -29.73 16.09
CA LEU A 133 16.09 -30.88 15.34
C LEU A 133 16.94 -31.74 16.27
N ARG A 134 16.69 -33.04 16.28
CA ARG A 134 17.51 -34.04 17.00
C ARG A 134 18.27 -34.93 16.05
N LEU A 135 17.66 -35.24 14.89
CA LEU A 135 18.29 -36.05 13.87
C LEU A 135 17.77 -35.63 12.50
N GLY A 136 18.66 -35.39 11.56
CA GLY A 136 18.32 -34.99 10.19
C GLY A 136 19.42 -35.33 9.20
N LEU A 137 19.08 -35.23 7.91
CA LEU A 137 20.01 -35.43 6.80
C LEU A 137 19.97 -34.20 5.91
N SER A 138 21.14 -33.70 5.49
CA SER A 138 21.26 -32.67 4.47
C SER A 138 20.82 -33.21 3.10
N LEU A 139 20.08 -32.40 2.34
CA LEU A 139 19.61 -32.74 1.00
C LEU A 139 20.08 -31.70 0.01
N SER A 140 20.42 -32.13 -1.20
CA SER A 140 20.64 -31.16 -2.29
C SER A 140 19.30 -30.68 -2.85
N ARG A 141 19.33 -29.48 -3.47
CA ARG A 141 18.16 -28.94 -4.17
C ARG A 141 17.66 -29.88 -5.27
N GLU A 142 18.58 -30.51 -6.01
CA GLU A 142 18.27 -31.43 -7.09
C GLU A 142 17.54 -32.67 -6.57
N GLN A 143 17.93 -33.22 -5.41
CA GLN A 143 17.26 -34.34 -4.78
C GLN A 143 15.82 -34.01 -4.42
N VAL A 144 15.58 -32.83 -3.85
CA VAL A 144 14.24 -32.37 -3.47
C VAL A 144 13.38 -32.15 -4.72
N LEU A 145 13.90 -31.41 -5.71
CA LEU A 145 13.16 -31.10 -6.94
C LEU A 145 12.83 -32.35 -7.76
N ALA A 146 13.75 -33.31 -7.84
CA ALA A 146 13.53 -34.58 -8.57
C ALA A 146 12.51 -35.46 -7.86
N HIS A 147 12.55 -35.52 -6.53
CA HIS A 147 11.64 -36.40 -5.77
C HIS A 147 10.19 -35.85 -5.76
N PHE A 148 10.02 -34.53 -5.67
CA PHE A 148 8.70 -33.89 -5.55
C PHE A 148 8.26 -33.18 -6.83
N ALA A 149 8.79 -33.56 -8.00
CA ALA A 149 8.52 -32.86 -9.26
C ALA A 149 7.02 -32.68 -9.55
N ASP A 150 6.22 -33.75 -9.28
CA ASP A 150 4.76 -33.77 -9.51
C ASP A 150 3.96 -33.05 -8.40
N GLU A 151 4.61 -32.66 -7.31
CA GLU A 151 3.95 -32.04 -6.16
C GLU A 151 4.31 -30.53 -6.03
N ILE A 152 5.12 -30.01 -6.95
CA ILE A 152 5.47 -28.58 -7.02
C ILE A 152 4.33 -27.84 -7.68
N GLU A 153 3.72 -26.93 -6.94
CA GLU A 153 2.61 -26.10 -7.40
C GLU A 153 3.08 -24.68 -7.74
N MET A 154 2.45 -24.10 -8.78
CA MET A 154 2.58 -22.68 -9.07
C MET A 154 1.52 -21.91 -8.29
N ARG A 155 1.94 -20.91 -7.52
CA ARG A 155 1.06 -19.99 -6.78
C ARG A 155 1.30 -18.57 -7.22
N HIS A 156 0.22 -17.79 -7.26
CA HIS A 156 0.28 -16.36 -7.46
C HIS A 156 -0.06 -15.66 -6.14
N GLU A 157 0.81 -14.80 -5.69
CA GLU A 157 0.62 -14.01 -4.48
C GLU A 157 0.75 -12.53 -4.82
N VAL A 158 -0.18 -11.72 -4.32
CA VAL A 158 -0.07 -10.27 -4.40
C VAL A 158 0.18 -9.72 -3.01
N ARG A 159 1.28 -8.98 -2.87
CA ARG A 159 1.69 -8.31 -1.64
C ARG A 159 1.72 -6.81 -1.83
N GLU A 160 1.38 -6.09 -0.79
CA GLU A 160 1.63 -4.66 -0.75
C GLU A 160 3.01 -4.38 -0.16
N ALA A 161 3.82 -3.62 -0.90
CA ALA A 161 5.11 -3.11 -0.44
C ALA A 161 5.23 -1.63 -0.79
N ASN A 162 5.54 -0.79 0.20
CA ASN A 162 5.68 0.67 0.03
C ASN A 162 4.46 1.35 -0.64
N GLY A 163 3.24 0.94 -0.25
CA GLY A 163 2.00 1.49 -0.77
C GLY A 163 1.64 1.06 -2.20
N LYS A 164 2.39 0.12 -2.79
CA LYS A 164 2.14 -0.43 -4.12
C LYS A 164 1.90 -1.93 -4.06
N ALA A 165 0.93 -2.41 -4.82
CA ALA A 165 0.72 -3.84 -5.01
C ALA A 165 1.81 -4.40 -5.94
N ARG A 166 2.34 -5.58 -5.60
CA ARG A 166 3.27 -6.35 -6.43
C ARG A 166 2.77 -7.78 -6.53
N SER A 167 2.83 -8.36 -7.70
CA SER A 167 2.46 -9.74 -7.97
C SER A 167 3.69 -10.62 -8.07
N PHE A 168 3.61 -11.79 -7.45
CA PHE A 168 4.68 -12.77 -7.47
C PHE A 168 4.13 -14.12 -7.93
N GLU A 169 4.86 -14.74 -8.84
CA GLU A 169 4.69 -16.14 -9.19
C GLU A 169 5.68 -16.95 -8.38
N GLN A 170 5.18 -17.91 -7.62
CA GLN A 170 5.96 -18.74 -6.71
C GLN A 170 5.86 -20.21 -7.12
N LYS A 171 7.00 -20.92 -7.12
CA LYS A 171 7.03 -22.38 -7.12
C LYS A 171 7.05 -22.85 -5.69
N CYS A 172 6.04 -23.60 -5.27
CA CYS A 172 5.85 -24.01 -3.89
C CYS A 172 5.83 -25.53 -3.75
N LEU A 173 6.49 -26.01 -2.70
CA LEU A 173 6.34 -27.38 -2.19
C LEU A 173 5.66 -27.31 -0.82
N GLY A 174 4.35 -27.48 -0.80
CA GLY A 174 3.57 -27.22 0.40
C GLY A 174 3.72 -25.76 0.87
N ALA A 175 4.22 -25.55 2.08
CA ALA A 175 4.49 -24.21 2.62
C ALA A 175 5.85 -23.62 2.19
N ILE A 176 6.73 -24.42 1.57
CA ILE A 176 8.07 -23.99 1.15
C ILE A 176 7.98 -23.25 -0.17
N VAL A 177 8.50 -22.03 -0.25
CA VAL A 177 8.67 -21.28 -1.50
C VAL A 177 10.05 -21.58 -2.08
N LEU A 178 10.09 -22.44 -3.09
CA LEU A 178 11.32 -22.88 -3.76
C LEU A 178 11.96 -21.79 -4.63
N SER A 179 11.12 -20.99 -5.27
CA SER A 179 11.54 -19.82 -6.04
C SER A 179 10.38 -18.84 -6.15
N GLU A 180 10.74 -17.55 -6.30
CA GLU A 180 9.79 -16.47 -6.46
C GLU A 180 10.27 -15.55 -7.59
N LYS A 181 9.35 -15.11 -8.43
CA LYS A 181 9.59 -14.17 -9.52
C LYS A 181 8.51 -13.10 -9.52
N GLU A 182 8.91 -11.83 -9.51
CA GLU A 182 7.96 -10.73 -9.68
C GLU A 182 7.37 -10.76 -11.10
N THR A 183 6.05 -10.64 -11.19
CA THR A 183 5.28 -10.68 -12.43
C THR A 183 4.39 -9.45 -12.54
N ALA A 184 3.83 -9.21 -13.72
CA ALA A 184 2.83 -8.17 -13.89
C ALA A 184 1.60 -8.48 -13.02
N LEU A 185 1.02 -7.41 -12.44
CA LEU A 185 -0.25 -7.54 -11.73
C LEU A 185 -1.34 -7.99 -12.69
N PRO A 186 -2.27 -8.85 -12.26
CA PRO A 186 -3.45 -9.15 -13.05
C PRO A 186 -4.18 -7.86 -13.44
N GLU A 187 -4.74 -7.84 -14.65
CA GLU A 187 -5.49 -6.69 -15.15
C GLU A 187 -6.62 -6.31 -14.19
N GLY A 188 -6.75 -5.02 -13.90
CA GLY A 188 -7.77 -4.50 -12.98
C GLY A 188 -7.55 -4.82 -11.49
N PHE A 189 -6.47 -5.50 -11.11
CA PHE A 189 -6.24 -5.86 -9.70
C PHE A 189 -5.85 -4.64 -8.86
N SER A 190 -4.96 -3.78 -9.40
CA SER A 190 -4.52 -2.56 -8.72
C SER A 190 -5.69 -1.62 -8.45
N GLU A 191 -6.55 -1.43 -9.45
CA GLU A 191 -7.74 -0.58 -9.37
C GLU A 191 -8.71 -1.07 -8.30
N LYS A 192 -8.98 -2.39 -8.25
CA LYS A 192 -9.82 -3.00 -7.22
C LYS A 192 -9.26 -2.76 -5.82
N LEU A 193 -7.94 -2.90 -5.64
CA LEU A 193 -7.30 -2.66 -4.37
C LEU A 193 -7.36 -1.17 -3.96
N VAL A 194 -7.15 -0.26 -4.92
CA VAL A 194 -7.29 1.19 -4.71
C VAL A 194 -8.73 1.54 -4.31
N LEU A 195 -9.73 1.03 -5.03
CA LEU A 195 -11.15 1.23 -4.68
C LEU A 195 -11.49 0.66 -3.31
N GLN A 196 -10.98 -0.52 -2.96
CA GLN A 196 -11.19 -1.10 -1.64
C GLN A 196 -10.62 -0.20 -0.54
N LYS A 197 -9.40 0.31 -0.71
CA LYS A 197 -8.80 1.25 0.23
C LYS A 197 -9.60 2.56 0.36
N ILE A 198 -10.17 3.04 -0.74
CA ILE A 198 -11.02 4.23 -0.71
C ILE A 198 -12.33 3.94 0.05
N ARG A 199 -12.95 2.77 -0.12
CA ARG A 199 -14.12 2.36 0.67
C ARG A 199 -13.81 2.30 2.17
N ASP A 200 -12.66 1.73 2.53
CA ASP A 200 -12.27 1.54 3.93
C ASP A 200 -11.96 2.86 4.64
N ASN A 201 -11.42 3.84 3.91
CA ASN A 201 -10.95 5.12 4.46
C ASN A 201 -11.89 6.31 4.16
N GLY A 202 -12.86 6.15 3.28
CA GLY A 202 -13.68 7.23 2.75
C GLY A 202 -12.94 8.12 1.75
N ILE A 203 -13.71 9.01 1.07
CA ILE A 203 -13.16 9.96 0.08
C ILE A 203 -12.62 11.25 0.70
N GLU A 204 -12.88 11.52 1.98
CA GLU A 204 -12.62 12.79 2.66
C GLU A 204 -11.16 13.23 2.55
N ASN A 205 -10.25 12.26 2.68
CA ASN A 205 -8.80 12.50 2.60
C ASN A 205 -8.27 12.68 1.16
N LEU A 206 -9.11 12.40 0.16
CA LEU A 206 -8.76 12.49 -1.26
C LEU A 206 -9.32 13.76 -1.91
N VAL A 207 -10.34 14.37 -1.27
CA VAL A 207 -10.98 15.60 -1.76
C VAL A 207 -10.07 16.80 -1.50
N GLY A 208 -9.43 17.28 -2.54
CA GLY A 208 -8.61 18.49 -2.52
C GLY A 208 -9.43 19.76 -2.77
N ASP A 209 -8.76 20.83 -3.17
CA ASP A 209 -9.39 22.16 -3.30
C ASP A 209 -10.34 22.26 -4.49
N GLU A 210 -10.07 21.55 -5.59
CA GLU A 210 -10.93 21.57 -6.78
C GLU A 210 -12.23 20.81 -6.53
N ALA A 211 -12.13 19.58 -6.06
CA ALA A 211 -13.30 18.74 -5.75
C ALA A 211 -14.12 19.36 -4.60
N ARG A 212 -13.48 19.91 -3.57
CA ARG A 212 -14.16 20.58 -2.45
C ARG A 212 -14.95 21.79 -2.92
N SER A 213 -14.37 22.61 -3.80
CA SER A 213 -15.06 23.76 -4.39
C SER A 213 -16.28 23.33 -5.21
N LEU A 214 -16.13 22.24 -5.98
CA LEU A 214 -17.25 21.69 -6.77
C LEU A 214 -18.38 21.17 -5.87
N LEU A 215 -18.04 20.40 -4.83
CA LEU A 215 -19.01 19.88 -3.86
C LEU A 215 -19.77 21.00 -3.14
N ALA A 216 -19.07 22.06 -2.74
CA ALA A 216 -19.71 23.22 -2.12
C ALA A 216 -20.69 23.92 -3.07
N ARG A 217 -20.34 24.06 -4.36
CA ARG A 217 -21.23 24.62 -5.40
C ARG A 217 -22.46 23.73 -5.62
N ILE A 218 -22.27 22.40 -5.71
CA ILE A 218 -23.38 21.44 -5.87
C ILE A 218 -24.33 21.52 -4.66
N SER A 219 -23.80 21.48 -3.45
CA SER A 219 -24.56 21.57 -2.21
C SER A 219 -25.39 22.86 -2.16
N LEU A 220 -24.75 24.00 -2.49
CA LEU A 220 -25.40 25.29 -2.49
C LEU A 220 -26.50 25.39 -3.55
N MET A 221 -26.25 24.89 -4.78
CA MET A 221 -27.29 24.88 -5.84
C MET A 221 -28.50 24.04 -5.44
N ARG A 222 -28.27 22.89 -4.79
CA ARG A 222 -29.36 22.06 -4.26
C ARG A 222 -30.17 22.78 -3.18
N SER A 223 -29.51 23.48 -2.27
CA SER A 223 -30.19 24.28 -1.22
C SER A 223 -31.04 25.41 -1.81
N LEU A 224 -30.71 25.89 -3.01
CA LEU A 224 -31.47 26.87 -3.77
C LEU A 224 -32.59 26.24 -4.61
N GLY A 225 -32.80 24.92 -4.53
CA GLY A 225 -33.88 24.18 -5.19
C GLY A 225 -33.56 23.65 -6.60
N ALA A 226 -32.29 23.60 -6.98
CA ALA A 226 -31.88 23.04 -8.27
C ALA A 226 -31.93 21.49 -8.25
N ASP A 227 -32.40 20.88 -9.35
CA ASP A 227 -32.38 19.44 -9.55
C ASP A 227 -31.00 18.98 -10.04
N ILE A 228 -30.10 18.81 -9.10
CA ILE A 228 -28.72 18.33 -9.29
C ILE A 228 -28.50 17.12 -8.37
N PRO A 229 -27.74 16.08 -8.80
CA PRO A 229 -27.46 14.89 -7.98
C PRO A 229 -26.90 15.23 -6.60
N GLU A 230 -27.39 14.52 -5.59
CA GLU A 230 -26.85 14.66 -4.25
C GLU A 230 -25.40 14.18 -4.19
N SER A 231 -24.57 14.97 -3.51
CA SER A 231 -23.13 14.75 -3.44
C SER A 231 -22.60 15.00 -2.01
N SER A 232 -23.39 14.62 -1.00
CA SER A 232 -22.88 14.52 0.37
C SER A 232 -21.80 13.44 0.46
N VAL A 233 -20.89 13.56 1.41
CA VAL A 233 -19.81 12.59 1.61
C VAL A 233 -20.37 11.19 1.84
N GLU A 234 -21.44 11.08 2.60
CA GLU A 234 -22.13 9.81 2.89
C GLU A 234 -22.67 9.17 1.61
N THR A 235 -23.37 9.96 0.77
CA THR A 235 -23.92 9.48 -0.51
C THR A 235 -22.81 9.05 -1.48
N LEU A 236 -21.72 9.82 -1.50
CA LEU A 236 -20.58 9.53 -2.37
C LEU A 236 -19.83 8.26 -1.94
N ASN A 237 -19.63 8.08 -0.64
CA ASN A 237 -19.00 6.87 -0.10
C ASN A 237 -19.87 5.62 -0.34
N ALA A 238 -21.19 5.75 -0.21
CA ALA A 238 -22.11 4.64 -0.45
C ALA A 238 -22.14 4.17 -1.94
N ALA A 239 -21.90 5.08 -2.88
CA ALA A 239 -21.97 4.83 -4.32
C ALA A 239 -20.61 4.86 -5.04
N ILE A 240 -19.51 4.61 -4.32
CA ILE A 240 -18.14 4.81 -4.81
C ILE A 240 -17.85 4.07 -6.12
N ASP A 241 -18.38 2.85 -6.26
CA ASP A 241 -18.18 2.02 -7.45
C ASP A 241 -18.89 2.56 -8.69
N GLU A 242 -19.96 3.32 -8.52
CA GLU A 242 -20.76 3.84 -9.63
C GLU A 242 -20.10 5.06 -10.28
N TRP A 243 -19.52 5.93 -9.47
CA TRP A 243 -19.05 7.22 -9.96
C TRP A 243 -17.53 7.35 -10.05
N LEU A 244 -16.78 6.68 -9.15
CA LEU A 244 -15.33 6.83 -9.07
C LEU A 244 -14.58 5.70 -9.81
N ALA A 245 -15.12 4.47 -9.85
CA ALA A 245 -14.43 3.34 -10.45
C ALA A 245 -13.94 3.58 -11.90
N PRO A 246 -14.70 4.22 -12.81
CA PRO A 246 -14.20 4.49 -14.16
C PRO A 246 -12.98 5.41 -14.21
N PHE A 247 -12.80 6.25 -13.18
CA PHE A 247 -11.72 7.26 -13.10
C PHE A 247 -10.47 6.77 -12.40
N VAL A 248 -10.52 5.59 -11.76
CA VAL A 248 -9.34 4.95 -11.15
C VAL A 248 -8.68 3.92 -12.06
N SER A 249 -9.13 3.80 -13.30
CA SER A 249 -8.49 2.91 -14.30
C SER A 249 -7.00 3.24 -14.41
N GLY A 250 -6.14 2.19 -14.37
CA GLY A 250 -4.69 2.31 -14.39
C GLY A 250 -4.05 2.77 -13.07
N ALA A 251 -4.85 3.07 -12.02
CA ALA A 251 -4.29 3.47 -10.73
C ALA A 251 -3.60 2.29 -10.03
N ARG A 252 -2.39 2.52 -9.52
CA ARG A 252 -1.58 1.53 -8.78
C ARG A 252 -1.51 1.83 -7.28
N SER A 253 -1.92 3.04 -6.89
CA SER A 253 -1.90 3.52 -5.51
C SER A 253 -2.95 4.60 -5.30
N LEU A 254 -3.25 4.95 -4.05
CA LEU A 254 -4.13 6.09 -3.72
C LEU A 254 -3.60 7.42 -4.26
N ALA A 255 -2.28 7.59 -4.38
CA ALA A 255 -1.67 8.80 -4.92
C ALA A 255 -1.98 9.04 -6.40
N ASP A 256 -2.38 8.00 -7.14
CA ASP A 256 -2.77 8.10 -8.54
C ASP A 256 -4.22 8.63 -8.71
N VAL A 257 -4.99 8.69 -7.62
CA VAL A 257 -6.34 9.25 -7.56
C VAL A 257 -6.23 10.72 -7.15
N THR A 258 -5.96 11.57 -8.12
CA THR A 258 -5.74 13.01 -7.91
C THR A 258 -7.04 13.76 -7.67
N ASP A 259 -6.96 14.95 -7.05
CA ASP A 259 -8.10 15.86 -6.85
C ASP A 259 -8.82 16.17 -8.16
N THR A 260 -8.08 16.38 -9.25
CA THR A 260 -8.66 16.60 -10.60
C THR A 260 -9.49 15.42 -11.07
N LYS A 261 -9.00 14.18 -10.90
CA LYS A 261 -9.78 12.98 -11.26
C LYS A 261 -11.07 12.88 -10.45
N ILE A 262 -11.02 13.21 -9.17
CA ILE A 262 -12.19 13.24 -8.30
C ILE A 262 -13.18 14.31 -8.79
N ALA A 263 -12.69 15.51 -9.12
CA ALA A 263 -13.53 16.58 -9.65
C ALA A 263 -14.17 16.18 -11.00
N GLU A 264 -13.43 15.53 -11.90
CA GLU A 264 -13.95 14.99 -13.16
C GLU A 264 -15.01 13.90 -12.92
N ALA A 265 -14.74 12.99 -12.00
CA ALA A 265 -15.70 11.95 -11.63
C ALA A 265 -16.98 12.53 -11.01
N LEU A 266 -16.88 13.58 -10.20
CA LEU A 266 -18.06 14.30 -9.69
C LEU A 266 -18.83 15.00 -10.80
N LYS A 267 -18.14 15.64 -11.77
CA LYS A 267 -18.77 16.27 -12.94
C LYS A 267 -19.52 15.24 -13.79
N SER A 268 -19.01 14.03 -13.95
CA SER A 268 -19.64 12.98 -14.75
C SER A 268 -20.99 12.49 -14.21
N ARG A 269 -21.28 12.75 -12.92
CA ARG A 269 -22.59 12.47 -12.30
C ARG A 269 -23.69 13.42 -12.76
N MET A 270 -23.33 14.54 -13.40
CA MET A 270 -24.23 15.56 -13.86
C MET A 270 -24.37 15.55 -15.38
N SER A 271 -25.58 15.77 -15.86
CA SER A 271 -25.80 16.01 -17.28
C SER A 271 -25.25 17.37 -17.72
N TYR A 272 -24.98 17.55 -19.02
CA TYR A 272 -24.50 18.82 -19.55
C TYR A 272 -25.39 20.03 -19.17
N PRO A 273 -26.75 19.94 -19.24
CA PRO A 273 -27.61 21.04 -18.77
C PRO A 273 -27.42 21.35 -17.27
N GLN A 274 -27.21 20.34 -16.42
CA GLN A 274 -26.98 20.54 -14.99
C GLN A 274 -25.62 21.19 -14.70
N LEU A 275 -24.57 20.78 -15.42
CA LEU A 275 -23.23 21.44 -15.34
C LEU A 275 -23.32 22.89 -15.78
N LYS A 276 -24.00 23.15 -16.90
CA LYS A 276 -24.20 24.52 -17.38
C LYS A 276 -25.02 25.36 -16.39
N LEU A 277 -26.06 24.80 -15.82
CA LEU A 277 -26.86 25.47 -14.78
C LEU A 277 -26.01 25.83 -13.57
N LEU A 278 -25.11 24.92 -13.14
CA LEU A 278 -24.18 25.15 -12.03
C LEU A 278 -23.21 26.28 -12.36
N ASP A 279 -22.59 26.26 -13.54
CA ASP A 279 -21.59 27.25 -13.94
C ASP A 279 -22.19 28.65 -14.19
N ASP A 280 -23.37 28.71 -14.76
CA ASP A 280 -24.07 29.98 -15.02
C ASP A 280 -24.55 30.65 -13.71
N ASN A 281 -24.92 29.87 -12.69
CA ASN A 281 -25.46 30.41 -11.44
C ASN A 281 -24.39 30.56 -10.34
N LEU A 282 -23.45 29.64 -10.26
CA LEU A 282 -22.38 29.63 -9.26
C LEU A 282 -21.01 29.45 -9.96
N PRO A 283 -20.50 30.45 -10.69
CA PRO A 283 -19.25 30.34 -11.45
C PRO A 283 -18.04 30.14 -10.53
N GLU A 284 -16.98 29.53 -11.06
CA GLU A 284 -15.72 29.34 -10.31
C GLU A 284 -14.98 30.66 -10.07
N LYS A 285 -15.16 31.64 -10.93
CA LYS A 285 -14.43 32.92 -10.90
C LYS A 285 -15.36 34.10 -11.12
N LEU A 286 -15.05 35.22 -10.49
CA LEU A 286 -15.67 36.52 -10.74
C LEU A 286 -14.68 37.41 -11.45
N THR A 287 -15.06 37.96 -12.60
CA THR A 287 -14.32 39.05 -13.27
C THR A 287 -14.72 40.38 -12.66
N VAL A 288 -13.77 41.17 -12.20
CA VAL A 288 -13.98 42.47 -11.58
C VAL A 288 -13.59 43.61 -12.54
N PRO A 289 -13.96 44.86 -12.25
CA PRO A 289 -13.69 46.03 -13.15
C PRO A 289 -12.24 46.23 -13.59
N SER A 290 -11.27 45.71 -12.85
CA SER A 290 -9.86 45.74 -13.28
C SER A 290 -9.55 44.82 -14.45
N GLY A 291 -10.48 43.93 -14.84
CA GLY A 291 -10.27 42.87 -15.80
C GLY A 291 -9.68 41.58 -15.20
N SER A 292 -9.35 41.58 -13.92
CA SER A 292 -8.84 40.39 -13.23
C SER A 292 -10.00 39.45 -12.90
N ALA A 293 -9.74 38.12 -13.01
CA ALA A 293 -10.65 37.09 -12.57
C ALA A 293 -10.17 36.46 -11.24
N HIS A 294 -11.01 36.55 -10.23
CA HIS A 294 -10.74 36.04 -8.88
C HIS A 294 -11.57 34.79 -8.62
N ARG A 295 -10.96 33.76 -8.00
CA ARG A 295 -11.66 32.54 -7.59
C ARG A 295 -12.72 32.86 -6.53
N ILE A 296 -13.92 32.32 -6.70
CA ILE A 296 -14.98 32.38 -5.72
C ILE A 296 -14.86 31.17 -4.80
N ARG A 297 -14.77 31.39 -3.49
CA ARG A 297 -14.88 30.35 -2.47
C ARG A 297 -16.34 30.22 -2.05
N TYR A 298 -16.84 29.00 -2.07
CA TYR A 298 -18.19 28.68 -1.63
C TYR A 298 -18.10 27.97 -0.29
N GLU A 299 -18.48 28.66 0.79
CA GLU A 299 -18.33 28.19 2.17
C GLU A 299 -19.56 28.61 2.98
N ASP A 300 -20.14 27.72 3.77
CA ASP A 300 -21.27 27.99 4.65
C ASP A 300 -22.44 28.71 3.95
N GLY A 301 -22.76 28.32 2.73
CA GLY A 301 -23.83 28.96 1.96
C GLY A 301 -23.52 30.35 1.44
N LYS A 302 -22.26 30.80 1.45
CA LYS A 302 -21.79 32.10 1.00
C LYS A 302 -20.88 31.95 -0.22
N ALA A 303 -20.87 32.97 -1.08
CA ALA A 303 -19.91 33.13 -2.17
C ALA A 303 -18.93 34.23 -1.76
N ILE A 304 -17.65 33.87 -1.54
CA ILE A 304 -16.64 34.77 -0.98
C ILE A 304 -15.56 35.04 -2.03
N VAL A 305 -15.22 36.32 -2.23
CA VAL A 305 -14.17 36.74 -3.15
C VAL A 305 -13.17 37.64 -2.42
N ALA A 306 -11.93 37.18 -2.30
CA ALA A 306 -10.83 37.98 -1.78
C ALA A 306 -10.21 38.79 -2.94
N VAL A 307 -10.27 40.12 -2.84
CA VAL A 307 -9.85 41.02 -3.92
C VAL A 307 -9.30 42.30 -3.37
N ARG A 308 -8.28 42.90 -4.01
CA ARG A 308 -7.81 44.20 -3.61
C ARG A 308 -8.90 45.24 -3.88
N ILE A 309 -9.16 46.12 -2.92
CA ILE A 309 -10.23 47.15 -3.00
C ILE A 309 -10.16 47.98 -4.30
N GLN A 310 -8.95 48.23 -4.80
CA GLN A 310 -8.74 49.00 -6.02
C GLN A 310 -9.20 48.27 -7.29
N GLU A 311 -9.28 46.95 -7.26
CA GLU A 311 -9.73 46.15 -8.42
C GLU A 311 -11.24 46.23 -8.62
N VAL A 312 -11.99 46.59 -7.58
CA VAL A 312 -13.45 46.74 -7.60
C VAL A 312 -13.93 48.19 -7.71
N PHE A 313 -13.03 49.16 -7.86
CA PHE A 313 -13.44 50.53 -8.18
C PHE A 313 -14.26 50.55 -9.48
N GLY A 314 -15.22 51.46 -9.55
CA GLY A 314 -16.14 51.59 -10.66
C GLY A 314 -17.33 50.62 -10.62
N LEU A 315 -17.38 49.71 -9.64
CA LEU A 315 -18.49 48.76 -9.50
C LEU A 315 -19.67 49.48 -8.79
N LYS A 316 -20.69 49.86 -9.58
CA LYS A 316 -21.87 50.58 -9.12
C LYS A 316 -22.87 49.72 -8.39
N ASP A 317 -23.07 48.48 -8.88
CA ASP A 317 -23.99 47.52 -8.33
C ASP A 317 -23.23 46.43 -7.62
N HIS A 318 -23.82 45.88 -6.58
CA HIS A 318 -23.23 44.75 -5.90
C HIS A 318 -23.48 43.46 -6.68
N PRO A 319 -22.43 42.65 -7.01
CA PRO A 319 -22.61 41.41 -7.76
C PRO A 319 -23.46 40.40 -6.99
N MET A 320 -24.42 39.81 -7.71
CA MET A 320 -25.34 38.83 -7.20
C MET A 320 -25.24 37.57 -8.07
N LEU A 321 -25.28 36.41 -7.45
CA LEU A 321 -25.30 35.09 -8.09
C LEU A 321 -26.69 34.43 -7.97
N ALA A 322 -26.85 33.28 -8.63
CA ALA A 322 -28.04 32.43 -8.54
C ALA A 322 -29.35 33.20 -8.75
N GLY A 323 -29.47 33.94 -9.87
CA GLY A 323 -30.67 34.73 -10.19
C GLY A 323 -30.98 35.82 -9.15
N LYS A 324 -29.97 36.49 -8.63
CA LYS A 324 -30.01 37.53 -7.58
C LYS A 324 -30.38 37.04 -6.17
N LYS A 325 -30.26 35.73 -5.92
CA LYS A 325 -30.57 35.16 -4.59
C LYS A 325 -29.36 35.16 -3.64
N LEU A 326 -28.12 35.21 -4.20
CA LEU A 326 -26.90 35.08 -3.42
C LEU A 326 -25.98 36.30 -3.64
N PRO A 327 -25.80 37.19 -2.65
CA PRO A 327 -24.81 38.28 -2.75
C PRO A 327 -23.39 37.72 -2.63
N ILE A 328 -22.45 38.29 -3.39
CA ILE A 328 -21.03 38.01 -3.19
C ILE A 328 -20.58 38.67 -1.87
N THR A 329 -19.85 37.96 -1.06
CA THR A 329 -19.14 38.51 0.08
C THR A 329 -17.73 38.91 -0.37
N PHE A 330 -17.44 40.16 -0.46
CA PHE A 330 -16.09 40.64 -0.73
C PHE A 330 -15.25 40.68 0.54
N GLU A 331 -14.13 40.00 0.54
CA GLU A 331 -13.02 40.20 1.44
C GLU A 331 -12.07 41.23 0.76
N LEU A 332 -12.24 42.48 1.10
CA LEU A 332 -11.45 43.55 0.51
C LEU A 332 -10.05 43.60 1.12
N LEU A 333 -9.06 43.61 0.26
CA LEU A 333 -7.65 43.57 0.64
C LEU A 333 -6.94 44.86 0.30
N SER A 334 -5.92 45.21 1.08
CA SER A 334 -4.96 46.25 0.76
C SER A 334 -4.11 45.89 -0.47
N PRO A 335 -3.35 46.84 -1.03
CA PRO A 335 -2.34 46.50 -2.05
C PRO A 335 -1.34 45.45 -1.62
N GLY A 336 -1.02 45.38 -0.33
CA GLY A 336 -0.17 44.34 0.28
C GLY A 336 -0.91 43.05 0.64
N ARG A 337 -2.16 42.87 0.18
CA ARG A 337 -3.02 41.70 0.43
C ARG A 337 -3.40 41.44 1.90
N GLN A 338 -3.36 42.52 2.72
CA GLN A 338 -3.90 42.41 4.09
C GLN A 338 -5.40 42.70 4.08
N PRO A 339 -6.23 41.98 4.88
CA PRO A 339 -7.65 42.28 5.00
C PRO A 339 -7.91 43.70 5.48
N ILE A 340 -8.85 44.40 4.84
CA ILE A 340 -9.26 45.77 5.20
C ILE A 340 -10.71 45.79 5.65
N ALA A 341 -11.60 45.13 4.87
CA ALA A 341 -13.03 45.11 5.14
C ALA A 341 -13.69 43.88 4.54
N ILE A 342 -14.81 43.46 5.12
CA ILE A 342 -15.68 42.45 4.56
C ILE A 342 -17.03 43.08 4.29
N THR A 343 -17.56 42.92 3.09
CA THR A 343 -18.87 43.48 2.72
C THR A 343 -19.70 42.60 1.82
N LYS A 344 -21.01 42.63 2.01
CA LYS A 344 -22.02 42.06 1.08
C LYS A 344 -22.78 43.19 0.35
N ASN A 345 -22.37 44.45 0.53
CA ASN A 345 -22.97 45.62 -0.10
C ASN A 345 -21.90 46.66 -0.39
N LEU A 346 -21.30 46.62 -1.59
CA LEU A 346 -20.30 47.60 -2.01
C LEU A 346 -20.85 49.04 -2.08
N PRO A 347 -22.05 49.31 -2.66
CA PRO A 347 -22.61 50.66 -2.66
C PRO A 347 -22.72 51.32 -1.29
N GLU A 348 -23.05 50.54 -0.27
CA GLU A 348 -23.13 51.03 1.10
C GLU A 348 -21.73 51.30 1.68
N LEU A 349 -20.77 50.40 1.41
CA LEU A 349 -19.37 50.59 1.83
C LEU A 349 -18.76 51.85 1.19
N TRP A 350 -19.07 52.11 -0.06
CA TRP A 350 -18.58 53.32 -0.75
C TRP A 350 -19.11 54.58 -0.11
N LYS A 351 -20.33 54.62 0.39
CA LYS A 351 -20.96 55.76 1.03
C LYS A 351 -20.55 55.95 2.48
N SER A 352 -20.36 54.91 3.23
CA SER A 352 -20.14 54.95 4.68
C SER A 352 -18.66 54.83 5.07
N THR A 353 -18.03 53.71 4.79
CA THR A 353 -16.75 53.33 5.38
C THR A 353 -15.55 53.65 4.50
N TYR A 354 -15.76 53.87 3.20
CA TYR A 354 -14.65 54.05 2.25
C TYR A 354 -13.78 55.31 2.57
N SER A 355 -14.37 56.39 3.07
CA SER A 355 -13.62 57.59 3.41
C SER A 355 -12.54 57.35 4.47
N GLU A 356 -12.84 56.53 5.46
CA GLU A 356 -11.93 56.13 6.52
C GLU A 356 -10.85 55.17 5.99
N ILE A 357 -11.26 54.12 5.24
CA ILE A 357 -10.35 53.21 4.55
C ILE A 357 -9.38 53.98 3.65
N ARG A 358 -9.89 54.95 2.88
CA ARG A 358 -9.08 55.78 2.00
C ARG A 358 -8.02 56.57 2.77
N LYS A 359 -8.40 57.22 3.89
CA LYS A 359 -7.50 57.99 4.72
C LYS A 359 -6.35 57.16 5.25
N GLU A 360 -6.63 55.98 5.76
CA GLU A 360 -5.65 55.05 6.30
C GLU A 360 -4.74 54.48 5.19
N MET A 361 -5.33 53.93 4.15
CA MET A 361 -4.61 53.25 3.08
C MET A 361 -3.77 54.24 2.24
N ARG A 362 -4.19 55.51 2.10
CA ARG A 362 -3.40 56.53 1.43
C ARG A 362 -2.10 56.84 2.17
N GLY A 363 -2.12 56.75 3.50
CA GLY A 363 -0.91 56.88 4.32
C GLY A 363 0.03 55.67 4.15
N GLN A 364 -0.51 54.49 4.21
CA GLN A 364 0.27 53.23 4.12
C GLN A 364 0.74 52.93 2.68
N TYR A 365 -0.07 53.23 1.68
CA TYR A 365 0.18 52.89 0.26
C TYR A 365 0.10 54.12 -0.66
N PRO A 366 0.95 55.15 -0.51
CA PRO A 366 0.87 56.42 -1.25
C PRO A 366 1.13 56.29 -2.76
N LYS A 367 1.77 55.20 -3.19
CA LYS A 367 2.03 54.86 -4.61
C LYS A 367 0.82 54.36 -5.37
N HIS A 368 -0.26 54.02 -4.68
CA HIS A 368 -1.49 53.50 -5.27
C HIS A 368 -2.57 54.58 -5.40
N PHE A 369 -3.60 54.30 -6.23
CA PHE A 369 -4.72 55.20 -6.40
C PHE A 369 -5.70 55.08 -5.23
N TRP A 370 -6.14 56.24 -4.69
CA TRP A 370 -7.15 56.38 -3.64
C TRP A 370 -8.06 57.55 -3.99
N PRO A 371 -9.01 57.36 -4.97
CA PRO A 371 -9.91 58.42 -5.41
C PRO A 371 -10.83 58.86 -4.29
N GLU A 372 -11.37 60.09 -4.39
CA GLU A 372 -12.42 60.56 -3.48
C GLU A 372 -13.73 59.82 -3.68
N ASP A 373 -14.10 59.68 -4.94
CA ASP A 373 -15.22 58.86 -5.36
C ASP A 373 -14.71 57.57 -6.03
N PRO A 374 -14.86 56.39 -5.39
CA PRO A 374 -14.43 55.11 -5.96
C PRO A 374 -15.21 54.72 -7.24
N LEU A 375 -16.37 55.32 -7.48
CA LEU A 375 -17.19 55.05 -8.66
C LEU A 375 -16.73 55.82 -9.89
N SER A 376 -15.96 56.93 -9.70
CA SER A 376 -15.42 57.74 -10.79
C SER A 376 -14.23 57.14 -11.50
N MET A 377 -13.67 56.02 -10.98
CA MET A 377 -12.50 55.36 -11.53
C MET A 377 -12.80 53.95 -11.97
N GLN A 378 -12.07 53.52 -13.00
CA GLN A 378 -12.03 52.12 -13.40
C GLN A 378 -11.12 51.33 -12.43
N GLY A 379 -11.51 50.11 -12.11
CA GLY A 379 -10.70 49.17 -11.29
C GLY A 379 -9.31 48.98 -11.88
N THR A 380 -8.31 48.85 -10.99
CA THR A 380 -6.89 48.75 -11.39
C THR A 380 -6.09 47.84 -10.50
N THR A 381 -5.16 47.08 -11.10
CA THR A 381 -4.15 46.27 -10.39
C THR A 381 -2.85 47.04 -10.16
N GLY A 382 -2.67 48.21 -10.80
CA GLY A 382 -1.41 48.94 -10.90
C GLY A 382 -1.22 50.03 -9.88
N THR A 383 0.00 50.58 -9.86
CA THR A 383 0.35 51.86 -9.17
C THR A 383 -0.02 53.06 -10.04
N LYS A 384 -0.02 54.27 -9.47
CA LYS A 384 -0.23 55.53 -10.18
C LYS A 384 0.62 55.65 -11.44
N LYS A 385 1.93 55.38 -11.34
CA LYS A 385 2.86 55.44 -12.48
C LYS A 385 2.49 54.44 -13.62
N ALA A 386 1.97 53.27 -13.28
CA ALA A 386 1.56 52.29 -14.28
C ALA A 386 0.25 52.68 -14.98
N PHE A 387 -0.63 53.38 -14.29
CA PHE A 387 -1.88 53.88 -14.81
C PHE A 387 -1.66 55.09 -15.76
N ASP A 388 -0.80 56.06 -15.37
CA ASP A 388 -0.48 57.24 -16.18
C ASP A 388 0.20 56.87 -17.50
N ARG A 389 0.96 55.75 -17.56
CA ARG A 389 1.55 55.23 -18.79
C ARG A 389 0.54 54.57 -19.77
N LYS A 390 -0.66 54.26 -19.30
CA LYS A 390 -1.71 53.63 -20.12
C LYS A 390 -2.79 54.61 -20.59
N LYS A 391 -2.67 55.90 -20.23
CA LYS A 391 -3.51 56.91 -20.87
C LYS A 391 -2.99 57.18 -22.28
N PRO A 392 -3.85 57.10 -23.33
CA PRO A 392 -3.49 57.41 -24.71
C PRO A 392 -2.99 58.86 -24.88
#